data_1a843c1f739b9e12f12fe7a43d27d79c
#
_entry.id   1a843c1f739b9e12f12fe7a43d27d79c
#
_cell.length_a   1.000
_cell.length_b   1.000
_cell.length_c   1.000
_cell.angle_alpha   90.00
_cell.angle_beta   90.00
_cell.angle_gamma   90.00
#
_symmetry.space_group_name_H-M   'P 1'
#
loop_
_entity.id
_entity.type
_entity.pdbx_description
1 polymer ?
#
loop_
_entity_poly.entity_id
_entity_poly.type
_entity_poly.pdbx_seq_one_letter_code
_entity_poly.pdbx_strand_id
1 'polypeptide(L)'
;EAMAAVFGGTQSLHTNALDEAIALPTEFSSRIARNTQLIIQEETHITSVIDPWAGSYMMEKLTQDMADKAWEIIEEVEAMGGMTKAVDSGWAKLKIEAAAADKQARIDSGKDVIVGVNKYKLKSEDAIDSLSIDNMKVRDSQVARLTAIRAKRDTAAVQAALDALTAAAESGEGNLLALSIDAVRLRATVGEISDALEKVYGRHRADTQKVTGVYAAAYDSAEGWEALQHEIAKFAEEQGRRPRVMISKLGQDGHDRGAKVVATAFADLGFDVDMGPLFQTPEECARQAIENDVHAVGVSTLAAGHKTLVPAIIEELKKQGADDIIVFVGGVIPRGDYEMLYEAGVKGIYGPGTPIPASAKDVLEQIRAAIAA
;
A
#
# COMPACT_ATOMS: atom_id res chain seq x y z
N GLU A 1 9.76 -17.06 -13.63
CA GLU A 1 10.24 -16.22 -12.51
C GLU A 1 10.86 -17.08 -11.41
N ALA A 2 10.16 -18.08 -10.84
CA ALA A 2 10.67 -18.92 -9.77
C ALA A 2 11.99 -19.64 -10.18
N MET A 3 12.06 -20.19 -11.40
CA MET A 3 13.26 -20.81 -11.93
C MET A 3 14.43 -19.81 -12.06
N ALA A 4 14.17 -18.58 -12.48
CA ALA A 4 15.20 -17.53 -12.54
C ALA A 4 15.81 -17.22 -11.17
N ALA A 5 14.97 -17.15 -10.11
CA ALA A 5 15.44 -16.96 -8.75
C ALA A 5 16.31 -18.12 -8.27
N VAL A 6 15.94 -19.35 -8.61
CA VAL A 6 16.73 -20.56 -8.26
C VAL A 6 18.07 -20.60 -9.02
N PHE A 7 18.07 -20.26 -10.31
CA PHE A 7 19.32 -20.13 -11.09
C PHE A 7 20.25 -19.06 -10.53
N GLY A 8 19.71 -17.97 -9.99
CA GLY A 8 20.48 -16.91 -9.34
C GLY A 8 20.97 -17.25 -7.94
N GLY A 9 20.73 -18.47 -7.43
CA GLY A 9 21.22 -18.92 -6.13
C GLY A 9 20.54 -18.25 -4.93
N THR A 10 19.26 -17.93 -5.04
CA THR A 10 18.52 -17.30 -3.93
C THR A 10 18.57 -18.12 -2.64
N GLN A 11 18.73 -17.46 -1.50
CA GLN A 11 18.77 -18.09 -0.17
C GLN A 11 17.40 -18.59 0.30
N SER A 12 16.34 -17.94 -0.11
CA SER A 12 14.95 -18.36 0.12
C SER A 12 14.08 -17.92 -1.04
N LEU A 13 13.01 -18.67 -1.28
CA LEU A 13 12.09 -18.42 -2.38
C LEU A 13 10.67 -18.40 -1.86
N HIS A 14 9.97 -17.31 -2.08
CA HIS A 14 8.54 -17.21 -1.92
C HIS A 14 7.85 -17.20 -3.29
N THR A 15 6.79 -17.99 -3.43
CA THR A 15 5.95 -18.02 -4.61
C THR A 15 4.54 -17.61 -4.23
N ASN A 16 4.08 -16.46 -4.72
CA ASN A 16 2.76 -15.95 -4.45
C ASN A 16 1.68 -16.78 -5.14
N ALA A 17 0.52 -16.90 -4.51
CA ALA A 17 -0.65 -17.46 -5.14
C ALA A 17 -1.14 -16.57 -6.29
N LEU A 18 -1.71 -17.15 -7.33
CA LEU A 18 -2.14 -16.43 -8.55
C LEU A 18 -3.24 -15.38 -8.30
N ASP A 19 -3.98 -15.53 -7.22
CA ASP A 19 -5.07 -14.66 -6.78
C ASP A 19 -4.66 -13.64 -5.70
N GLU A 20 -3.40 -13.64 -5.29
CA GLU A 20 -2.90 -12.77 -4.21
C GLU A 20 -3.08 -11.28 -4.51
N ALA A 21 -2.99 -10.90 -5.79
CA ALA A 21 -3.25 -9.53 -6.22
C ALA A 21 -4.75 -9.13 -6.21
N ILE A 22 -5.66 -10.06 -5.92
CA ILE A 22 -7.11 -9.85 -5.97
C ILE A 22 -7.74 -10.05 -4.60
N ALA A 23 -7.31 -11.09 -3.88
CA ALA A 23 -7.89 -11.50 -2.60
C ALA A 23 -6.92 -12.38 -1.81
N LEU A 24 -7.39 -12.93 -0.68
CA LEU A 24 -6.64 -13.96 0.04
C LEU A 24 -6.57 -15.26 -0.78
N PRO A 25 -5.47 -16.03 -0.68
CA PRO A 25 -5.31 -17.25 -1.44
C PRO A 25 -6.38 -18.29 -1.11
N THR A 26 -6.91 -18.92 -2.16
CA THR A 26 -7.73 -20.12 -2.03
C THR A 26 -6.83 -21.35 -1.78
N GLU A 27 -7.41 -22.47 -1.36
CA GLU A 27 -6.67 -23.73 -1.23
C GLU A 27 -6.06 -24.16 -2.58
N PHE A 28 -6.77 -23.95 -3.68
CA PHE A 28 -6.31 -24.26 -5.04
C PHE A 28 -5.09 -23.40 -5.42
N SER A 29 -5.18 -22.10 -5.29
CA SER A 29 -4.10 -21.17 -5.67
C SER A 29 -2.86 -21.34 -4.80
N SER A 30 -3.04 -21.55 -3.49
CA SER A 30 -1.95 -21.83 -2.55
C SER A 30 -1.22 -23.12 -2.90
N ARG A 31 -1.95 -24.16 -3.32
CA ARG A 31 -1.37 -25.43 -3.75
C ARG A 31 -0.53 -25.27 -5.03
N ILE A 32 -0.99 -24.49 -6.02
CA ILE A 32 -0.21 -24.19 -7.21
C ILE A 32 1.07 -23.46 -6.85
N ALA A 33 1.00 -22.43 -6.02
CA ALA A 33 2.16 -21.67 -5.57
C ALA A 33 3.21 -22.55 -4.90
N ARG A 34 2.77 -23.42 -3.97
CA ARG A 34 3.65 -24.36 -3.29
C ARG A 34 4.22 -25.40 -4.23
N ASN A 35 3.39 -25.99 -5.08
CA ASN A 35 3.83 -27.04 -6.01
C ASN A 35 4.79 -26.51 -7.07
N THR A 36 4.77 -25.24 -7.42
CA THR A 36 5.78 -24.61 -8.27
C THR A 36 7.20 -24.83 -7.71
N GLN A 37 7.37 -24.64 -6.41
CA GLN A 37 8.68 -24.88 -5.76
C GLN A 37 9.03 -26.38 -5.76
N LEU A 38 8.06 -27.26 -5.47
CA LEU A 38 8.29 -28.71 -5.46
C LEU A 38 8.70 -29.24 -6.85
N ILE A 39 8.02 -28.78 -7.92
CA ILE A 39 8.37 -29.16 -9.29
C ILE A 39 9.80 -28.74 -9.62
N ILE A 40 10.19 -27.52 -9.26
CA ILE A 40 11.56 -27.04 -9.48
C ILE A 40 12.55 -27.92 -8.72
N GLN A 41 12.25 -28.25 -7.46
CA GLN A 41 13.13 -29.05 -6.61
C GLN A 41 13.25 -30.52 -7.09
N GLU A 42 12.15 -31.16 -7.43
CA GLU A 42 12.08 -32.62 -7.62
C GLU A 42 12.19 -33.03 -9.10
N GLU A 43 11.69 -32.22 -10.03
CA GLU A 43 11.54 -32.64 -11.43
C GLU A 43 12.57 -32.00 -12.39
N THR A 44 13.12 -30.81 -12.04
CA THR A 44 13.98 -30.07 -12.98
C THR A 44 15.45 -30.45 -12.89
N HIS A 45 15.87 -31.21 -11.89
CA HIS A 45 17.26 -31.55 -11.58
C HIS A 45 18.20 -30.34 -11.40
N ILE A 46 17.67 -29.13 -11.24
CA ILE A 46 18.44 -27.90 -11.07
C ILE A 46 19.33 -27.94 -9.82
N THR A 47 18.92 -28.72 -8.81
CA THR A 47 19.67 -28.92 -7.57
C THR A 47 20.93 -29.80 -7.74
N SER A 48 21.11 -30.42 -8.91
CA SER A 48 22.27 -31.26 -9.20
C SER A 48 23.53 -30.46 -9.54
N VAL A 49 23.39 -29.16 -9.78
CA VAL A 49 24.47 -28.26 -10.17
C VAL A 49 24.50 -27.07 -9.21
N ILE A 50 25.69 -26.76 -8.68
CA ILE A 50 25.92 -25.55 -7.89
C ILE A 50 26.36 -24.45 -8.84
N ASP A 51 25.75 -23.25 -8.70
CA ASP A 51 26.04 -22.06 -9.48
C ASP A 51 26.07 -22.34 -11.01
N PRO A 52 24.93 -22.60 -11.62
CA PRO A 52 24.84 -22.94 -13.05
C PRO A 52 25.27 -21.78 -13.98
N TRP A 53 25.38 -20.56 -13.45
CA TRP A 53 25.81 -19.37 -14.19
C TRP A 53 27.31 -19.07 -14.07
N ALA A 54 28.06 -19.82 -13.23
CA ALA A 54 29.49 -19.61 -13.02
C ALA A 54 30.26 -19.65 -14.36
N GLY A 55 31.15 -18.69 -14.55
CA GLY A 55 31.95 -18.56 -15.76
C GLY A 55 31.24 -17.94 -16.97
N SER A 56 29.97 -17.56 -16.84
CA SER A 56 29.30 -16.74 -17.85
C SER A 56 29.80 -15.30 -17.76
N TYR A 57 30.52 -14.80 -18.76
CA TYR A 57 31.05 -13.43 -18.75
C TYR A 57 29.99 -12.37 -18.51
N MET A 58 28.78 -12.55 -19.09
CA MET A 58 27.67 -11.64 -18.90
C MET A 58 27.17 -11.66 -17.44
N MET A 59 26.99 -12.84 -16.86
CA MET A 59 26.48 -12.98 -15.50
C MET A 59 27.48 -12.49 -14.44
N GLU A 60 28.77 -12.81 -14.63
CA GLU A 60 29.83 -12.29 -13.76
C GLU A 60 29.89 -10.76 -13.79
N LYS A 61 29.86 -10.17 -15.00
CA LYS A 61 29.87 -8.71 -15.16
C LYS A 61 28.62 -8.06 -14.54
N LEU A 62 27.44 -8.61 -14.80
CA LEU A 62 26.19 -8.09 -14.25
C LEU A 62 26.17 -8.17 -12.72
N THR A 63 26.66 -9.28 -12.16
CA THR A 63 26.76 -9.47 -10.71
C THR A 63 27.66 -8.43 -10.08
N GLN A 64 28.83 -8.18 -10.69
CA GLN A 64 29.76 -7.17 -10.20
C GLN A 64 29.17 -5.76 -10.29
N ASP A 65 28.54 -5.41 -11.43
CA ASP A 65 27.93 -4.10 -11.59
C ASP A 65 26.81 -3.85 -10.57
N MET A 66 26.01 -4.87 -10.26
CA MET A 66 24.98 -4.79 -9.22
C MET A 66 25.60 -4.65 -7.82
N ALA A 67 26.68 -5.39 -7.52
CA ALA A 67 27.38 -5.29 -6.26
C ALA A 67 27.98 -3.89 -6.06
N ASP A 68 28.64 -3.35 -7.08
CA ASP A 68 29.23 -1.99 -7.05
C ASP A 68 28.13 -0.94 -6.81
N LYS A 69 27.00 -1.07 -7.52
CA LYS A 69 25.89 -0.14 -7.34
C LYS A 69 25.21 -0.24 -5.97
N ALA A 70 25.09 -1.44 -5.43
CA ALA A 70 24.58 -1.65 -4.09
C ALA A 70 25.55 -1.04 -3.04
N TRP A 71 26.85 -1.16 -3.26
CA TRP A 71 27.86 -0.61 -2.38
C TRP A 71 27.83 0.93 -2.33
N GLU A 72 27.65 1.59 -3.47
CA GLU A 72 27.43 3.05 -3.51
C GLU A 72 26.26 3.50 -2.63
N ILE A 73 25.16 2.74 -2.63
CA ILE A 73 23.98 3.03 -1.80
C ILE A 73 24.29 2.79 -0.31
N ILE A 74 25.04 1.73 0.01
CA ILE A 74 25.47 1.46 1.40
C ILE A 74 26.34 2.61 1.91
N GLU A 75 27.30 3.08 1.14
CA GLU A 75 28.16 4.20 1.51
C GLU A 75 27.36 5.51 1.69
N GLU A 76 26.36 5.77 0.83
CA GLU A 76 25.45 6.91 0.99
C GLU A 76 24.70 6.85 2.33
N VAL A 77 24.19 5.66 2.70
CA VAL A 77 23.48 5.45 3.99
C VAL A 77 24.42 5.59 5.19
N GLU A 78 25.62 5.03 5.11
CA GLU A 78 26.62 5.14 6.18
C GLU A 78 27.08 6.58 6.39
N ALA A 79 27.22 7.35 5.31
CA ALA A 79 27.56 8.79 5.38
C ALA A 79 26.47 9.62 6.07
N MET A 80 25.20 9.20 6.01
CA MET A 80 24.10 9.81 6.77
C MET A 80 24.11 9.45 8.26
N GLY A 81 24.93 8.51 8.67
CA GLY A 81 25.01 7.97 10.04
C GLY A 81 24.17 6.72 10.26
N GLY A 82 23.98 5.93 9.20
CA GLY A 82 23.34 4.61 9.20
C GLY A 82 21.85 4.62 8.85
N MET A 83 21.30 3.43 8.69
CA MET A 83 19.95 3.24 8.18
C MET A 83 18.86 3.86 9.04
N THR A 84 19.01 3.93 10.36
CA THR A 84 18.05 4.57 11.25
C THR A 84 17.85 6.06 10.90
N LYS A 85 18.94 6.77 10.65
CA LYS A 85 18.87 8.19 10.26
C LYS A 85 18.36 8.36 8.83
N ALA A 86 18.71 7.45 7.91
CA ALA A 86 18.20 7.46 6.55
C ALA A 86 16.68 7.25 6.53
N VAL A 87 16.13 6.38 7.39
CA VAL A 87 14.67 6.20 7.55
C VAL A 87 14.02 7.42 8.17
N ASP A 88 14.60 7.97 9.24
CA ASP A 88 14.08 9.13 9.97
C ASP A 88 14.02 10.40 9.09
N SER A 89 15.04 10.58 8.22
CA SER A 89 15.06 11.67 7.23
C SER A 89 14.12 11.48 6.04
N GLY A 90 13.46 10.30 5.92
CA GLY A 90 12.61 9.96 4.77
C GLY A 90 13.37 9.53 3.51
N TRP A 91 14.71 9.52 3.51
CA TRP A 91 15.54 9.23 2.34
C TRP A 91 15.19 7.90 1.67
N ALA A 92 15.13 6.81 2.45
CA ALA A 92 14.83 5.47 1.92
C ALA A 92 13.47 5.43 1.23
N LYS A 93 12.48 6.07 1.84
CA LYS A 93 11.11 6.16 1.35
C LYS A 93 11.03 6.94 0.03
N LEU A 94 11.68 8.10 -0.04
CA LEU A 94 11.72 8.92 -1.25
C LEU A 94 12.38 8.20 -2.44
N LYS A 95 13.48 7.47 -2.21
CA LYS A 95 14.12 6.63 -3.26
C LYS A 95 13.18 5.54 -3.79
N ILE A 96 12.44 4.87 -2.91
CA ILE A 96 11.46 3.84 -3.29
C ILE A 96 10.29 4.45 -4.07
N GLU A 97 9.78 5.58 -3.63
CA GLU A 97 8.67 6.28 -4.28
C GLU A 97 9.06 6.77 -5.67
N ALA A 98 10.26 7.35 -5.83
CA ALA A 98 10.76 7.78 -7.12
C ALA A 98 10.91 6.61 -8.10
N ALA A 99 11.50 5.50 -7.67
CA ALA A 99 11.63 4.31 -8.50
C ALA A 99 10.27 3.69 -8.88
N ALA A 100 9.29 3.73 -7.97
CA ALA A 100 7.95 3.23 -8.22
C ALA A 100 7.18 4.11 -9.22
N ALA A 101 7.29 5.44 -9.10
CA ALA A 101 6.67 6.41 -10.01
C ALA A 101 7.24 6.29 -11.43
N ASP A 102 8.56 6.23 -11.58
CA ASP A 102 9.24 6.00 -12.86
C ASP A 102 8.78 4.69 -13.52
N LYS A 103 8.78 3.59 -12.76
CA LYS A 103 8.33 2.30 -13.28
C LYS A 103 6.87 2.32 -13.72
N GLN A 104 5.99 2.92 -12.93
CA GLN A 104 4.57 3.01 -13.28
C GLN A 104 4.34 3.85 -14.54
N ALA A 105 5.05 4.97 -14.67
CA ALA A 105 4.98 5.82 -15.86
C ALA A 105 5.39 5.05 -17.12
N ARG A 106 6.46 4.25 -17.08
CA ARG A 106 6.88 3.40 -18.21
C ARG A 106 5.85 2.33 -18.56
N ILE A 107 5.17 1.76 -17.56
CA ILE A 107 4.08 0.79 -17.79
C ILE A 107 2.87 1.49 -18.42
N ASP A 108 2.45 2.63 -17.88
CA ASP A 108 1.28 3.37 -18.35
C ASP A 108 1.47 3.94 -19.77
N SER A 109 2.67 4.36 -20.10
CA SER A 109 3.04 4.81 -21.46
C SER A 109 3.25 3.66 -22.46
N GLY A 110 3.30 2.41 -22.00
CA GLY A 110 3.57 1.24 -22.85
C GLY A 110 5.04 1.00 -23.18
N LYS A 111 5.97 1.81 -22.64
CA LYS A 111 7.41 1.60 -22.77
C LYS A 111 7.87 0.28 -22.16
N ASP A 112 7.36 -0.04 -20.98
CA ASP A 112 7.51 -1.36 -20.35
C ASP A 112 6.24 -2.18 -20.61
N VAL A 113 6.42 -3.35 -21.23
CA VAL A 113 5.30 -4.24 -21.55
C VAL A 113 5.11 -5.28 -20.45
N ILE A 114 3.89 -5.32 -19.91
CA ILE A 114 3.44 -6.41 -19.03
C ILE A 114 2.28 -7.12 -19.71
N VAL A 115 2.51 -8.39 -20.09
CA VAL A 115 1.53 -9.23 -20.79
C VAL A 115 0.27 -9.37 -19.93
N GLY A 116 -0.89 -9.16 -20.56
CA GLY A 116 -2.19 -9.20 -19.88
C GLY A 116 -2.55 -7.94 -19.09
N VAL A 117 -1.60 -7.04 -18.85
CA VAL A 117 -1.83 -5.79 -18.10
C VAL A 117 -1.95 -4.59 -19.05
N ASN A 118 -0.90 -4.28 -19.82
CA ASN A 118 -0.93 -3.16 -20.77
C ASN A 118 -0.81 -3.58 -22.24
N LYS A 119 -0.50 -4.86 -22.49
CA LYS A 119 -0.45 -5.43 -23.84
C LYS A 119 -1.01 -6.87 -23.85
N TYR A 120 -1.56 -7.31 -24.96
CA TYR A 120 -2.17 -8.63 -25.16
C TYR A 120 -3.29 -8.95 -24.15
N LYS A 121 -4.10 -7.95 -23.83
CA LYS A 121 -5.26 -8.11 -22.95
C LYS A 121 -6.32 -8.98 -23.61
N LEU A 122 -6.96 -9.82 -22.83
CA LEU A 122 -8.18 -10.50 -23.25
C LEU A 122 -9.34 -9.50 -23.31
N LYS A 123 -10.26 -9.71 -24.26
CA LYS A 123 -11.49 -8.90 -24.35
C LYS A 123 -12.45 -9.19 -23.19
N SER A 124 -12.42 -10.42 -22.71
CA SER A 124 -13.20 -10.90 -21.57
C SER A 124 -12.34 -11.90 -20.81
N GLU A 125 -12.36 -11.81 -19.50
CA GLU A 125 -11.67 -12.72 -18.59
C GLU A 125 -12.72 -13.47 -17.77
N ASP A 126 -12.45 -14.77 -17.52
CA ASP A 126 -13.27 -15.55 -16.61
C ASP A 126 -13.13 -15.03 -15.18
N ALA A 127 -14.22 -15.11 -14.42
CA ALA A 127 -14.18 -14.75 -13.00
C ALA A 127 -13.28 -15.73 -12.24
N ILE A 128 -12.39 -15.18 -11.41
CA ILE A 128 -11.55 -15.98 -10.52
C ILE A 128 -12.28 -16.11 -9.18
N ASP A 129 -12.44 -17.35 -8.71
CA ASP A 129 -12.96 -17.59 -7.36
C ASP A 129 -12.01 -16.95 -6.33
N SER A 130 -12.55 -16.04 -5.56
CA SER A 130 -11.79 -15.32 -4.53
C SER A 130 -12.28 -15.66 -3.13
N LEU A 131 -11.35 -15.81 -2.19
CA LEU A 131 -11.69 -16.02 -0.79
C LEU A 131 -12.10 -14.69 -0.16
N SER A 132 -13.40 -14.54 0.10
CA SER A 132 -13.93 -13.39 0.84
C SER A 132 -14.03 -13.73 2.33
N ILE A 133 -13.50 -12.85 3.16
CA ILE A 133 -13.58 -12.96 4.62
C ILE A 133 -14.65 -11.99 5.14
N ASP A 134 -15.52 -12.49 5.99
CA ASP A 134 -16.44 -11.67 6.76
C ASP A 134 -15.67 -10.98 7.91
N ASN A 135 -15.22 -9.75 7.63
CA ASN A 135 -14.42 -8.96 8.55
C ASN A 135 -15.17 -8.65 9.85
N MET A 136 -16.49 -8.50 9.82
CA MET A 136 -17.29 -8.24 11.01
C MET A 136 -17.31 -9.47 11.93
N LYS A 137 -17.54 -10.65 11.36
CA LYS A 137 -17.51 -11.92 12.11
C LYS A 137 -16.13 -12.19 12.73
N VAL A 138 -15.05 -11.90 11.99
CA VAL A 138 -13.68 -12.04 12.51
C VAL A 138 -13.45 -11.07 13.66
N ARG A 139 -13.82 -9.79 13.51
CA ARG A 139 -13.71 -8.78 14.56
C ARG A 139 -14.48 -9.18 15.82
N ASP A 140 -15.73 -9.54 15.67
CA ASP A 140 -16.59 -9.91 16.82
C ASP A 140 -16.07 -11.14 17.54
N SER A 141 -15.57 -12.13 16.81
CA SER A 141 -14.88 -13.30 17.37
C SER A 141 -13.64 -12.90 18.18
N GLN A 142 -12.81 -11.99 17.67
CA GLN A 142 -11.62 -11.51 18.37
C GLN A 142 -11.97 -10.68 19.61
N VAL A 143 -12.97 -9.82 19.53
CA VAL A 143 -13.44 -9.04 20.69
C VAL A 143 -13.97 -9.94 21.79
N ALA A 144 -14.81 -10.93 21.43
CA ALA A 144 -15.33 -11.90 22.39
C ALA A 144 -14.18 -12.70 23.07
N ARG A 145 -13.17 -13.11 22.30
CA ARG A 145 -12.00 -13.83 22.79
C ARG A 145 -11.16 -12.97 23.75
N LEU A 146 -10.90 -11.71 23.41
CA LEU A 146 -10.16 -10.77 24.27
C LEU A 146 -10.93 -10.50 25.59
N THR A 147 -12.24 -10.32 25.50
CA THR A 147 -13.10 -10.12 26.68
C THR A 147 -13.02 -11.33 27.61
N ALA A 148 -13.12 -12.54 27.06
CA ALA A 148 -13.02 -13.79 27.84
C ALA A 148 -11.64 -13.97 28.49
N ILE A 149 -10.55 -13.60 27.80
CA ILE A 149 -9.19 -13.65 28.34
C ILE A 149 -9.06 -12.66 29.49
N ARG A 150 -9.47 -11.40 29.31
CA ARG A 150 -9.38 -10.35 30.33
C ARG A 150 -10.19 -10.69 31.59
N ALA A 151 -11.33 -11.33 31.43
CA ALA A 151 -12.17 -11.75 32.56
C ALA A 151 -11.57 -12.88 33.41
N LYS A 152 -10.66 -13.67 32.82
CA LYS A 152 -10.10 -14.87 33.49
C LYS A 152 -8.68 -14.69 34.01
N ARG A 153 -7.95 -13.69 33.56
CA ARG A 153 -6.56 -13.46 33.92
C ARG A 153 -6.42 -12.75 35.27
N ASP A 154 -5.26 -12.88 35.89
CA ASP A 154 -4.88 -12.05 37.03
C ASP A 154 -4.46 -10.64 36.49
N THR A 155 -5.37 -9.71 36.62
CA THR A 155 -5.15 -8.32 36.10
C THR A 155 -4.06 -7.60 36.89
N ALA A 156 -3.87 -7.86 38.17
CA ALA A 156 -2.83 -7.24 38.98
C ALA A 156 -1.43 -7.74 38.57
N ALA A 157 -1.29 -9.04 38.33
CA ALA A 157 -0.04 -9.60 37.83
C ALA A 157 0.29 -9.11 36.43
N VAL A 158 -0.70 -8.97 35.54
CA VAL A 158 -0.49 -8.37 34.19
C VAL A 158 -0.03 -6.94 34.29
N GLN A 159 -0.69 -6.13 35.13
CA GLN A 159 -0.31 -4.73 35.31
C GLN A 159 1.13 -4.59 35.82
N ALA A 160 1.51 -5.39 36.83
CA ALA A 160 2.88 -5.37 37.34
C ALA A 160 3.92 -5.74 36.27
N ALA A 161 3.62 -6.69 35.39
CA ALA A 161 4.51 -7.05 34.26
C ALA A 161 4.61 -5.91 33.22
N LEU A 162 3.51 -5.22 32.91
CA LEU A 162 3.51 -4.06 32.02
C LEU A 162 4.25 -2.87 32.62
N ASP A 163 4.12 -2.64 33.92
CA ASP A 163 4.86 -1.58 34.62
C ASP A 163 6.37 -1.86 34.63
N ALA A 164 6.77 -3.14 34.84
CA ALA A 164 8.16 -3.56 34.73
C ALA A 164 8.72 -3.34 33.31
N LEU A 165 7.92 -3.61 32.28
CA LEU A 165 8.29 -3.35 30.88
C LEU A 165 8.48 -1.86 30.62
N THR A 166 7.58 -1.01 31.12
CA THR A 166 7.69 0.45 31.01
C THR A 166 8.96 0.95 31.71
N ALA A 167 9.22 0.53 32.95
CA ALA A 167 10.40 0.91 33.72
C ALA A 167 11.72 0.50 33.03
N ALA A 168 11.77 -0.70 32.43
CA ALA A 168 12.92 -1.13 31.65
C ALA A 168 13.13 -0.29 30.38
N ALA A 169 12.05 0.11 29.73
CA ALA A 169 12.12 1.02 28.58
C ALA A 169 12.61 2.43 28.98
N GLU A 170 12.19 2.96 30.13
CA GLU A 170 12.61 4.26 30.66
C GLU A 170 14.09 4.28 31.04
N SER A 171 14.54 3.23 31.73
CA SER A 171 15.94 3.14 32.19
C SER A 171 16.93 2.77 31.05
N GLY A 172 16.44 2.16 29.98
CA GLY A 172 17.28 1.58 28.94
C GLY A 172 18.00 0.30 29.38
N GLU A 173 17.68 -0.23 30.56
CA GLU A 173 18.26 -1.45 31.12
C GLU A 173 17.29 -2.64 31.07
N GLY A 174 17.83 -3.84 30.84
CA GLY A 174 17.04 -5.07 30.77
C GLY A 174 16.72 -5.51 29.34
N ASN A 175 15.94 -6.57 29.24
CA ASN A 175 15.55 -7.17 27.96
C ASN A 175 14.05 -7.00 27.71
N LEU A 176 13.65 -6.04 26.88
CA LEU A 176 12.25 -5.74 26.61
C LEU A 176 11.50 -6.93 26.00
N LEU A 177 12.17 -7.78 25.20
CA LEU A 177 11.54 -8.97 24.65
C LEU A 177 11.24 -10.02 25.74
N ALA A 178 12.16 -10.26 26.64
CA ALA A 178 11.95 -11.19 27.76
C ALA A 178 10.79 -10.72 28.64
N LEU A 179 10.75 -9.44 29.00
CA LEU A 179 9.65 -8.83 29.79
C LEU A 179 8.31 -8.89 29.04
N SER A 180 8.32 -8.70 27.73
CA SER A 180 7.11 -8.86 26.91
C SER A 180 6.61 -10.30 26.90
N ILE A 181 7.52 -11.30 26.81
CA ILE A 181 7.17 -12.73 26.91
C ILE A 181 6.54 -13.04 28.27
N ASP A 182 7.09 -12.52 29.36
CA ASP A 182 6.53 -12.73 30.70
C ASP A 182 5.13 -12.10 30.83
N ALA A 183 4.92 -10.90 30.29
CA ALA A 183 3.61 -10.29 30.23
C ALA A 183 2.60 -11.13 29.40
N VAL A 184 3.00 -11.66 28.24
CA VAL A 184 2.15 -12.54 27.41
C VAL A 184 1.80 -13.84 28.14
N ARG A 185 2.73 -14.43 28.89
CA ARG A 185 2.46 -15.62 29.72
C ARG A 185 1.36 -15.37 30.78
N LEU A 186 1.29 -14.13 31.27
CA LEU A 186 0.23 -13.67 32.17
C LEU A 186 -1.05 -13.26 31.44
N ARG A 187 -1.07 -13.40 30.10
CA ARG A 187 -2.20 -13.03 29.23
C ARG A 187 -2.38 -11.53 29.00
N ALA A 188 -1.31 -10.76 29.04
CA ALA A 188 -1.30 -9.43 28.42
C ALA A 188 -1.57 -9.54 26.91
N THR A 189 -2.29 -8.57 26.36
CA THR A 189 -2.52 -8.47 24.91
C THR A 189 -1.39 -7.73 24.23
N VAL A 190 -1.27 -7.90 22.91
CA VAL A 190 -0.29 -7.15 22.11
C VAL A 190 -0.49 -5.63 22.26
N GLY A 191 -1.75 -5.17 22.28
CA GLY A 191 -2.07 -3.76 22.49
C GLY A 191 -1.55 -3.24 23.83
N GLU A 192 -1.81 -3.96 24.92
CA GLU A 192 -1.35 -3.54 26.27
C GLU A 192 0.18 -3.48 26.38
N ILE A 193 0.91 -4.38 25.71
CA ILE A 193 2.38 -4.34 25.62
C ILE A 193 2.83 -3.14 24.81
N SER A 194 2.20 -2.89 23.66
CA SER A 194 2.50 -1.73 22.83
C SER A 194 2.22 -0.43 23.56
N ASP A 195 1.10 -0.31 24.26
CA ASP A 195 0.73 0.86 25.06
C ASP A 195 1.73 1.13 26.19
N ALA A 196 2.27 0.06 26.80
CA ALA A 196 3.30 0.18 27.83
C ALA A 196 4.62 0.79 27.29
N LEU A 197 5.02 0.37 26.08
CA LEU A 197 6.20 0.90 25.39
C LEU A 197 5.96 2.30 24.79
N GLU A 198 4.74 2.57 24.30
CA GLU A 198 4.37 3.86 23.72
C GLU A 198 4.45 5.00 24.75
N LYS A 199 4.23 4.73 26.03
CA LYS A 199 4.42 5.72 27.11
C LYS A 199 5.83 6.32 27.13
N VAL A 200 6.83 5.53 26.74
CA VAL A 200 8.24 5.93 26.76
C VAL A 200 8.70 6.43 25.40
N TYR A 201 8.43 5.67 24.35
CA TYR A 201 8.95 5.95 23.01
C TYR A 201 8.03 6.81 22.15
N GLY A 202 6.77 6.99 22.57
CA GLY A 202 5.76 7.59 21.71
C GLY A 202 5.42 6.72 20.51
N ARG A 203 4.51 7.19 19.67
CA ARG A 203 4.17 6.53 18.39
C ARG A 203 4.89 7.21 17.25
N HIS A 204 5.65 6.43 16.49
CA HIS A 204 6.29 6.94 15.28
C HIS A 204 5.21 7.39 14.26
N ARG A 205 5.34 8.62 13.78
CA ARG A 205 4.55 9.16 12.68
C ARG A 205 5.49 9.43 11.52
N ALA A 206 5.29 8.70 10.43
CA ALA A 206 6.08 8.88 9.23
C ALA A 206 5.84 10.27 8.62
N ASP A 207 6.91 10.93 8.19
CA ASP A 207 6.81 12.19 7.46
C ASP A 207 6.13 11.98 6.10
N THR A 208 5.30 12.95 5.70
CA THR A 208 4.51 12.92 4.47
C THR A 208 5.19 13.65 3.31
N GLN A 209 6.52 13.54 3.19
CA GLN A 209 7.25 14.09 2.05
C GLN A 209 6.74 13.49 0.73
N LYS A 210 6.70 14.31 -0.32
CA LYS A 210 6.21 13.91 -1.65
C LYS A 210 7.35 13.99 -2.67
N VAL A 211 7.36 13.05 -3.60
CA VAL A 211 8.16 13.13 -4.83
C VAL A 211 7.32 13.85 -5.90
N THR A 212 7.91 14.75 -6.66
CA THR A 212 7.24 15.49 -7.74
C THR A 212 8.08 15.47 -9.00
N GLY A 213 7.42 15.52 -10.19
CA GLY A 213 8.06 15.58 -11.50
C GLY A 213 8.63 14.26 -12.02
N VAL A 214 8.67 13.22 -11.20
CA VAL A 214 9.29 11.93 -11.55
C VAL A 214 8.41 11.13 -12.50
N TYR A 215 7.09 11.12 -12.26
CA TYR A 215 6.16 10.41 -13.13
C TYR A 215 6.07 11.07 -14.50
N ALA A 216 5.94 12.40 -14.55
CA ALA A 216 5.91 13.17 -15.81
C ALA A 216 7.19 12.98 -16.64
N ALA A 217 8.36 13.00 -16.00
CA ALA A 217 9.64 12.82 -16.68
C ALA A 217 9.81 11.43 -17.32
N ALA A 218 9.18 10.40 -16.75
CA ALA A 218 9.25 9.02 -17.23
C ALA A 218 8.10 8.65 -18.18
N TYR A 219 7.06 9.47 -18.28
CA TYR A 219 5.92 9.24 -19.17
C TYR A 219 6.26 9.68 -20.61
N ASP A 220 6.55 8.71 -21.47
CA ASP A 220 7.12 8.90 -22.81
C ASP A 220 6.07 9.11 -23.92
N SER A 221 4.79 9.26 -23.56
CA SER A 221 3.68 9.48 -24.51
C SER A 221 3.06 10.86 -24.28
N ALA A 222 3.58 11.84 -25.01
CA ALA A 222 3.15 13.23 -24.86
C ALA A 222 1.67 13.48 -25.23
N GLU A 223 1.12 12.73 -26.20
CA GLU A 223 -0.15 13.08 -26.84
C GLU A 223 -1.38 13.09 -25.92
N GLY A 224 -1.50 12.21 -24.95
CA GLY A 224 -2.61 12.21 -23.98
C GLY A 224 -2.32 13.04 -22.73
N TRP A 225 -1.06 13.15 -22.37
CA TRP A 225 -0.60 13.84 -21.17
C TRP A 225 -0.81 15.35 -21.25
N GLU A 226 -0.29 15.98 -22.31
CA GLU A 226 -0.41 17.42 -22.52
C GLU A 226 -1.87 17.86 -22.65
N ALA A 227 -2.70 17.07 -23.34
CA ALA A 227 -4.12 17.35 -23.47
C ALA A 227 -4.81 17.36 -22.11
N LEU A 228 -4.51 16.39 -21.24
CA LEU A 228 -5.09 16.34 -19.90
C LEU A 228 -4.59 17.47 -19.00
N GLN A 229 -3.30 17.82 -19.07
CA GLN A 229 -2.77 19.00 -18.37
C GLN A 229 -3.50 20.29 -18.80
N HIS A 230 -3.79 20.44 -20.10
CA HIS A 230 -4.54 21.58 -20.61
C HIS A 230 -5.99 21.60 -20.07
N GLU A 231 -6.67 20.44 -20.00
CA GLU A 231 -8.00 20.35 -19.42
C GLU A 231 -8.03 20.70 -17.93
N ILE A 232 -6.98 20.31 -17.18
CA ILE A 232 -6.83 20.65 -15.76
C ILE A 232 -6.55 22.16 -15.59
N ALA A 233 -5.71 22.74 -16.43
CA ALA A 233 -5.45 24.18 -16.42
C ALA A 233 -6.71 24.98 -16.74
N LYS A 234 -7.48 24.54 -17.74
CA LYS A 234 -8.79 25.14 -18.08
C LYS A 234 -9.78 25.06 -16.91
N PHE A 235 -9.83 23.92 -16.20
CA PHE A 235 -10.64 23.81 -14.98
C PHE A 235 -10.23 24.86 -13.94
N ALA A 236 -8.92 25.05 -13.75
CA ALA A 236 -8.42 26.03 -12.79
C ALA A 236 -8.78 27.48 -13.18
N GLU A 237 -8.80 27.80 -14.47
CA GLU A 237 -9.26 29.09 -14.98
C GLU A 237 -10.78 29.29 -14.77
N GLU A 238 -11.58 28.25 -15.04
CA GLU A 238 -13.04 28.27 -14.92
C GLU A 238 -13.51 28.36 -13.46
N GLN A 239 -12.83 27.65 -12.54
CA GLN A 239 -13.22 27.54 -11.13
C GLN A 239 -12.44 28.47 -10.18
N GLY A 240 -11.41 29.14 -10.68
CA GLY A 240 -10.52 29.99 -9.86
C GLY A 240 -9.55 29.22 -8.96
N ARG A 241 -9.56 27.89 -9.00
CA ARG A 241 -8.64 27.00 -8.28
C ARG A 241 -8.44 25.69 -9.03
N ARG A 242 -7.32 25.02 -8.77
CA ARG A 242 -7.04 23.69 -9.33
C ARG A 242 -8.01 22.66 -8.77
N PRO A 243 -8.27 21.55 -9.51
CA PRO A 243 -8.97 20.42 -8.91
C PRO A 243 -8.12 19.87 -7.76
N ARG A 244 -8.69 19.80 -6.56
CA ARG A 244 -7.99 19.37 -5.36
C ARG A 244 -8.53 18.04 -4.89
N VAL A 245 -7.62 17.09 -4.66
CA VAL A 245 -7.98 15.72 -4.25
C VAL A 245 -7.18 15.32 -3.01
N MET A 246 -7.78 14.56 -2.11
CA MET A 246 -7.08 13.94 -1.00
C MET A 246 -6.98 12.44 -1.25
N ILE A 247 -5.76 11.90 -1.24
CA ILE A 247 -5.53 10.46 -1.32
C ILE A 247 -5.35 9.91 0.09
N SER A 248 -6.22 9.00 0.48
CA SER A 248 -6.30 8.46 1.85
C SER A 248 -6.17 6.96 1.92
N LYS A 249 -5.73 6.49 3.08
CA LYS A 249 -5.76 5.09 3.49
C LYS A 249 -6.53 4.94 4.78
N LEU A 250 -7.61 4.18 4.73
CA LEU A 250 -8.50 3.99 5.86
C LEU A 250 -8.21 2.68 6.61
N GLY A 251 -8.35 2.72 7.93
CA GLY A 251 -8.21 1.56 8.80
C GLY A 251 -6.77 1.01 8.85
N GLN A 252 -6.62 -0.26 9.15
CA GLN A 252 -5.33 -0.90 9.38
C GLN A 252 -4.69 -1.43 8.08
N ASP A 253 -4.57 -0.57 7.07
CA ASP A 253 -3.93 -0.89 5.80
C ASP A 253 -2.65 -0.05 5.59
N GLY A 254 -1.49 -0.70 5.69
CA GLY A 254 -0.18 -0.08 5.53
C GLY A 254 0.39 -0.07 4.10
N HIS A 255 -0.34 -0.57 3.09
CA HIS A 255 0.13 -0.65 1.71
C HIS A 255 0.04 0.72 1.00
N ASP A 256 0.94 1.65 1.31
CA ASP A 256 0.85 3.05 0.88
C ASP A 256 1.50 3.37 -0.48
N ARG A 257 2.32 2.47 -1.04
CA ARG A 257 3.06 2.71 -2.29
C ARG A 257 2.15 3.09 -3.46
N GLY A 258 1.05 2.35 -3.67
CA GLY A 258 0.09 2.65 -4.74
C GLY A 258 -0.56 4.02 -4.59
N ALA A 259 -0.98 4.37 -3.37
CA ALA A 259 -1.55 5.67 -3.05
C ALA A 259 -0.59 6.82 -3.38
N LYS A 260 0.71 6.66 -3.06
CA LYS A 260 1.73 7.67 -3.31
C LYS A 260 2.07 7.84 -4.77
N VAL A 261 2.14 6.74 -5.54
CA VAL A 261 2.35 6.80 -6.98
C VAL A 261 1.19 7.55 -7.66
N VAL A 262 -0.06 7.27 -7.27
CA VAL A 262 -1.24 8.00 -7.76
C VAL A 262 -1.16 9.47 -7.38
N ALA A 263 -0.83 9.79 -6.12
CA ALA A 263 -0.69 11.16 -5.66
C ALA A 263 0.39 11.94 -6.44
N THR A 264 1.55 11.32 -6.69
CA THR A 264 2.62 11.90 -7.50
C THR A 264 2.17 12.17 -8.93
N ALA A 265 1.53 11.19 -9.58
CA ALA A 265 1.08 11.34 -10.96
C ALA A 265 -0.03 12.40 -11.10
N PHE A 266 -0.98 12.46 -10.17
CA PHE A 266 -2.03 13.50 -10.16
C PHE A 266 -1.42 14.89 -9.95
N ALA A 267 -0.45 15.02 -9.03
CA ALA A 267 0.27 16.29 -8.83
C ALA A 267 1.06 16.71 -10.08
N ASP A 268 1.74 15.78 -10.74
CA ASP A 268 2.49 16.04 -11.98
C ASP A 268 1.57 16.41 -13.14
N LEU A 269 0.32 15.94 -13.16
CA LEU A 269 -0.72 16.35 -14.10
C LEU A 269 -1.28 17.75 -13.82
N GLY A 270 -1.15 18.27 -12.59
CA GLY A 270 -1.58 19.61 -12.22
C GLY A 270 -2.72 19.69 -11.20
N PHE A 271 -3.14 18.56 -10.61
CA PHE A 271 -4.03 18.57 -9.45
C PHE A 271 -3.30 19.11 -8.22
N ASP A 272 -4.04 19.76 -7.32
CA ASP A 272 -3.62 19.92 -5.95
C ASP A 272 -3.90 18.63 -5.20
N VAL A 273 -2.87 18.02 -4.63
CA VAL A 273 -2.99 16.69 -4.00
C VAL A 273 -2.59 16.75 -2.54
N ASP A 274 -3.49 16.37 -1.67
CA ASP A 274 -3.25 16.12 -0.25
C ASP A 274 -3.09 14.64 0.03
N MET A 275 -2.20 14.30 0.95
CA MET A 275 -2.04 12.93 1.43
C MET A 275 -2.58 12.82 2.85
N GLY A 276 -3.57 11.95 3.07
CA GLY A 276 -3.98 11.56 4.40
C GLY A 276 -2.91 10.72 5.11
N PRO A 277 -2.74 10.84 6.43
CA PRO A 277 -1.89 9.94 7.19
C PRO A 277 -2.39 8.49 7.11
N LEU A 278 -1.49 7.53 7.36
CA LEU A 278 -1.87 6.13 7.44
C LEU A 278 -2.80 5.88 8.64
N PHE A 279 -3.66 4.88 8.48
CA PHE A 279 -4.52 4.36 9.55
C PHE A 279 -5.63 5.31 10.02
N GLN A 280 -6.03 6.26 9.17
CA GLN A 280 -7.16 7.13 9.48
C GLN A 280 -8.46 6.35 9.68
N THR A 281 -9.29 6.82 10.60
CA THR A 281 -10.70 6.43 10.63
C THR A 281 -11.48 7.18 9.55
N PRO A 282 -12.65 6.68 9.12
CA PRO A 282 -13.54 7.43 8.21
C PRO A 282 -13.89 8.83 8.69
N GLU A 283 -14.11 9.02 9.99
CA GLU A 283 -14.41 10.32 10.61
C GLU A 283 -13.23 11.30 10.50
N GLU A 284 -12.01 10.84 10.83
CA GLU A 284 -10.79 11.66 10.71
C GLU A 284 -10.51 12.05 9.26
N CYS A 285 -10.73 11.12 8.33
CA CYS A 285 -10.56 11.36 6.91
C CYS A 285 -11.58 12.38 6.37
N ALA A 286 -12.86 12.25 6.73
CA ALA A 286 -13.90 13.19 6.33
C ALA A 286 -13.61 14.60 6.85
N ARG A 287 -13.24 14.74 8.12
CA ARG A 287 -12.85 16.00 8.72
C ARG A 287 -11.67 16.64 7.98
N GLN A 288 -10.62 15.90 7.72
CA GLN A 288 -9.46 16.42 6.99
C GLN A 288 -9.81 16.81 5.56
N ALA A 289 -10.66 16.05 4.87
CA ALA A 289 -11.12 16.37 3.53
C ALA A 289 -11.87 17.73 3.49
N ILE A 290 -12.71 17.97 4.49
CA ILE A 290 -13.45 19.22 4.65
C ILE A 290 -12.52 20.37 5.00
N GLU A 291 -11.62 20.19 5.98
CA GLU A 291 -10.65 21.20 6.39
C GLU A 291 -9.71 21.61 5.24
N ASN A 292 -9.36 20.66 4.38
CA ASN A 292 -8.51 20.90 3.21
C ASN A 292 -9.31 21.42 1.99
N ASP A 293 -10.63 21.53 2.09
CA ASP A 293 -11.52 21.99 1.01
C ASP A 293 -11.26 21.25 -0.31
N VAL A 294 -11.27 19.90 -0.26
CA VAL A 294 -11.02 19.07 -1.44
C VAL A 294 -12.30 18.85 -2.25
N HIS A 295 -12.16 18.67 -3.57
CA HIS A 295 -13.28 18.28 -4.44
C HIS A 295 -13.56 16.79 -4.38
N ALA A 296 -12.53 15.99 -4.08
CA ALA A 296 -12.65 14.54 -4.09
C ALA A 296 -11.72 13.86 -3.08
N VAL A 297 -12.18 12.71 -2.56
CA VAL A 297 -11.36 11.80 -1.74
C VAL A 297 -11.12 10.51 -2.52
N GLY A 298 -9.84 10.17 -2.72
CA GLY A 298 -9.40 8.90 -3.27
C GLY A 298 -9.03 7.93 -2.15
N VAL A 299 -9.77 6.85 -1.99
CA VAL A 299 -9.47 5.82 -0.99
C VAL A 299 -8.65 4.70 -1.63
N SER A 300 -7.41 4.52 -1.18
CA SER A 300 -6.57 3.41 -1.61
C SER A 300 -6.75 2.23 -0.68
N THR A 301 -7.15 1.07 -1.19
CA THR A 301 -7.40 -0.14 -0.40
C THR A 301 -6.71 -1.37 -0.99
N LEU A 302 -6.09 -2.17 -0.12
CA LEU A 302 -5.47 -3.46 -0.47
C LEU A 302 -5.82 -4.57 0.55
N ALA A 303 -6.27 -4.21 1.73
CA ALA A 303 -6.54 -5.12 2.85
C ALA A 303 -8.03 -5.46 3.03
N ALA A 304 -8.80 -5.53 1.95
CA ALA A 304 -10.23 -5.87 1.92
C ALA A 304 -11.14 -5.00 2.84
N GLY A 305 -10.67 -3.84 3.30
CA GLY A 305 -11.45 -2.91 4.12
C GLY A 305 -12.51 -2.11 3.35
N HIS A 306 -12.52 -2.17 2.01
CA HIS A 306 -13.38 -1.37 1.16
C HIS A 306 -14.87 -1.57 1.43
N LYS A 307 -15.32 -2.79 1.77
CA LYS A 307 -16.73 -3.10 2.04
C LYS A 307 -17.31 -2.33 3.22
N THR A 308 -16.50 -2.00 4.20
CA THR A 308 -16.95 -1.35 5.44
C THR A 308 -16.50 0.11 5.52
N LEU A 309 -15.25 0.40 5.15
CA LEU A 309 -14.65 1.70 5.36
C LEU A 309 -15.02 2.71 4.27
N VAL A 310 -15.27 2.24 3.02
CA VAL A 310 -15.67 3.14 1.93
C VAL A 310 -17.11 3.63 2.11
N PRO A 311 -18.11 2.80 2.40
CA PRO A 311 -19.43 3.31 2.78
C PRO A 311 -19.38 4.24 3.99
N ALA A 312 -18.56 3.90 5.00
CA ALA A 312 -18.44 4.71 6.21
C ALA A 312 -17.89 6.11 5.95
N ILE A 313 -16.88 6.29 5.09
CA ILE A 313 -16.38 7.64 4.74
C ILE A 313 -17.45 8.47 4.03
N ILE A 314 -18.22 7.87 3.13
CA ILE A 314 -19.32 8.54 2.42
C ILE A 314 -20.41 8.98 3.42
N GLU A 315 -20.75 8.13 4.38
CA GLU A 315 -21.70 8.51 5.46
C GLU A 315 -21.15 9.63 6.33
N GLU A 316 -19.87 9.60 6.69
CA GLU A 316 -19.25 10.64 7.51
C GLU A 316 -19.18 11.98 6.79
N LEU A 317 -18.87 12.02 5.48
CA LEU A 317 -18.96 13.25 4.68
C LEU A 317 -20.37 13.82 4.68
N LYS A 318 -21.40 12.99 4.47
CA LYS A 318 -22.81 13.41 4.54
C LYS A 318 -23.20 13.94 5.93
N LYS A 319 -22.81 13.26 7.01
CA LYS A 319 -23.10 13.70 8.39
C LYS A 319 -22.47 15.06 8.70
N GLN A 320 -21.32 15.35 8.11
CA GLN A 320 -20.61 16.62 8.30
C GLN A 320 -21.02 17.69 7.28
N GLY A 321 -22.03 17.43 6.42
CA GLY A 321 -22.60 18.38 5.48
C GLY A 321 -21.71 18.65 4.25
N ALA A 322 -20.90 17.68 3.86
CA ALA A 322 -19.97 17.73 2.72
C ALA A 322 -20.26 16.60 1.71
N ASP A 323 -21.52 16.46 1.33
CA ASP A 323 -22.00 15.48 0.35
C ASP A 323 -21.67 15.85 -1.11
N ASP A 324 -21.15 17.04 -1.34
CA ASP A 324 -20.55 17.52 -2.59
C ASP A 324 -19.13 16.96 -2.84
N ILE A 325 -18.43 16.53 -1.78
CA ILE A 325 -17.12 15.87 -1.92
C ILE A 325 -17.31 14.46 -2.47
N ILE A 326 -16.86 14.22 -3.70
CA ILE A 326 -16.98 12.91 -4.33
C ILE A 326 -15.94 11.91 -3.78
N VAL A 327 -16.32 10.62 -3.76
CA VAL A 327 -15.42 9.55 -3.33
C VAL A 327 -15.13 8.62 -4.51
N PHE A 328 -13.85 8.39 -4.78
CA PHE A 328 -13.38 7.36 -5.69
C PHE A 328 -12.44 6.37 -4.98
N VAL A 329 -12.31 5.17 -5.53
CA VAL A 329 -11.59 4.08 -4.87
C VAL A 329 -10.56 3.50 -5.82
N GLY A 330 -9.36 3.28 -5.32
CA GLY A 330 -8.28 2.63 -6.05
C GLY A 330 -7.66 1.48 -5.26
N GLY A 331 -6.97 0.59 -5.97
CA GLY A 331 -6.28 -0.55 -5.37
C GLY A 331 -6.86 -1.89 -5.79
N VAL A 332 -6.75 -2.89 -4.92
CA VAL A 332 -7.20 -4.25 -5.25
C VAL A 332 -8.61 -4.48 -4.71
N ILE A 333 -9.57 -4.40 -5.63
CA ILE A 333 -11.00 -4.59 -5.32
C ILE A 333 -11.54 -5.67 -6.24
N PRO A 334 -12.11 -6.76 -5.70
CA PRO A 334 -12.77 -7.77 -6.52
C PRO A 334 -13.93 -7.18 -7.33
N ARG A 335 -14.05 -7.54 -8.60
CA ARG A 335 -15.11 -7.02 -9.49
C ARG A 335 -16.52 -7.26 -8.95
N GLY A 336 -16.73 -8.36 -8.21
CA GLY A 336 -18.02 -8.65 -7.57
C GLY A 336 -18.43 -7.65 -6.49
N ASP A 337 -17.52 -6.80 -6.01
CA ASP A 337 -17.80 -5.78 -4.98
C ASP A 337 -18.08 -4.39 -5.59
N TYR A 338 -17.95 -4.23 -6.91
CA TYR A 338 -18.10 -2.93 -7.59
C TYR A 338 -19.53 -2.38 -7.47
N GLU A 339 -20.53 -3.21 -7.71
CA GLU A 339 -21.94 -2.82 -7.64
C GLU A 339 -22.30 -2.25 -6.27
N MET A 340 -21.93 -2.94 -5.21
CA MET A 340 -22.14 -2.48 -3.83
C MET A 340 -21.46 -1.15 -3.54
N LEU A 341 -20.26 -0.91 -4.07
CA LEU A 341 -19.54 0.36 -3.89
C LEU A 341 -20.20 1.49 -4.66
N TYR A 342 -20.67 1.26 -5.89
CA TYR A 342 -21.42 2.26 -6.65
C TYR A 342 -22.76 2.58 -5.98
N GLU A 343 -23.47 1.59 -5.46
CA GLU A 343 -24.71 1.78 -4.68
C GLU A 343 -24.46 2.60 -3.40
N ALA A 344 -23.30 2.41 -2.76
CA ALA A 344 -22.90 3.23 -1.61
C ALA A 344 -22.60 4.70 -1.97
N GLY A 345 -22.37 5.01 -3.24
CA GLY A 345 -22.14 6.37 -3.74
C GLY A 345 -20.73 6.65 -4.27
N VAL A 346 -19.89 5.62 -4.43
CA VAL A 346 -18.57 5.75 -5.09
C VAL A 346 -18.77 6.22 -6.54
N LYS A 347 -17.95 7.18 -6.99
CA LYS A 347 -18.04 7.75 -8.34
C LYS A 347 -17.09 7.10 -9.35
N GLY A 348 -15.99 6.48 -8.89
CA GLY A 348 -15.05 5.78 -9.75
C GLY A 348 -14.30 4.70 -9.01
N ILE A 349 -14.03 3.57 -9.68
CA ILE A 349 -13.26 2.45 -9.13
C ILE A 349 -12.13 2.12 -10.10
N TYR A 350 -10.87 2.25 -9.65
CA TYR A 350 -9.67 2.08 -10.47
C TYR A 350 -8.82 0.93 -9.94
N GLY A 351 -8.96 -0.22 -10.57
CA GLY A 351 -8.22 -1.43 -10.23
C GLY A 351 -6.83 -1.51 -10.89
N PRO A 352 -6.06 -2.56 -10.57
CA PRO A 352 -4.75 -2.81 -11.18
C PRO A 352 -4.84 -2.86 -12.71
N GLY A 353 -3.88 -2.20 -13.39
CA GLY A 353 -3.85 -2.10 -14.85
C GLY A 353 -4.69 -0.97 -15.44
N THR A 354 -5.34 -0.13 -14.62
CA THR A 354 -5.90 1.14 -15.06
C THR A 354 -4.78 2.17 -15.15
N PRO A 355 -4.48 2.75 -16.33
CA PRO A 355 -3.47 3.81 -16.44
C PRO A 355 -3.85 5.01 -15.59
N ILE A 356 -2.89 5.56 -14.84
CA ILE A 356 -3.18 6.67 -13.92
C ILE A 356 -3.70 7.92 -14.65
N PRO A 357 -3.20 8.30 -15.83
CA PRO A 357 -3.78 9.42 -16.57
C PRO A 357 -5.25 9.23 -16.96
N ALA A 358 -5.67 8.00 -17.26
CA ALA A 358 -7.09 7.69 -17.53
C ALA A 358 -7.95 7.86 -16.28
N SER A 359 -7.46 7.41 -15.11
CA SER A 359 -8.14 7.63 -13.83
C SER A 359 -8.24 9.12 -13.49
N ALA A 360 -7.17 9.88 -13.70
CA ALA A 360 -7.15 11.32 -13.44
C ALA A 360 -8.14 12.09 -14.33
N LYS A 361 -8.26 11.69 -15.60
CA LYS A 361 -9.25 12.27 -16.52
C LYS A 361 -10.67 12.01 -16.04
N ASP A 362 -10.99 10.76 -15.70
CA ASP A 362 -12.33 10.40 -15.21
C ASP A 362 -12.65 11.13 -13.90
N VAL A 363 -11.71 11.22 -12.95
CA VAL A 363 -11.89 11.99 -11.71
C VAL A 363 -12.16 13.46 -11.99
N LEU A 364 -11.47 14.09 -12.94
CA LEU A 364 -11.72 15.48 -13.34
C LEU A 364 -13.14 15.64 -13.90
N GLU A 365 -13.59 14.72 -14.76
CA GLU A 365 -14.94 14.72 -15.32
C GLU A 365 -16.00 14.56 -14.23
N GLN A 366 -15.78 13.69 -13.25
CA GLN A 366 -16.69 13.50 -12.10
C GLN A 366 -16.73 14.73 -11.19
N ILE A 367 -15.59 15.40 -10.95
CA ILE A 367 -15.56 16.68 -10.21
C ILE A 367 -16.38 17.76 -10.94
N ARG A 368 -16.18 17.90 -12.28
CA ARG A 368 -16.98 18.84 -13.09
C ARG A 368 -18.47 18.56 -13.00
N ALA A 369 -18.87 17.31 -13.07
CA ALA A 369 -20.27 16.89 -12.97
C ALA A 369 -20.85 17.19 -11.59
N ALA A 370 -20.09 17.01 -10.51
CA ALA A 370 -20.53 17.32 -9.15
C ALA A 370 -20.71 18.83 -8.91
N ILE A 371 -19.82 19.66 -9.47
CA ILE A 371 -19.94 21.14 -9.37
C ILE A 371 -21.15 21.67 -10.17
N ALA A 372 -21.53 20.99 -11.26
CA ALA A 372 -22.62 21.40 -12.12
C ALA A 372 -24.01 20.95 -11.62
N ALA A 373 -24.08 20.04 -10.66
CA ALA A 373 -25.32 19.47 -10.11
C ALA A 373 -25.91 20.31 -8.98
#